data_1e4681b99dcbfe319054f18eb3efa3f5
#
_entry.id   1e4681b99dcbfe319054f18eb3efa3f5
#
_cell.length_a   1.000
_cell.length_b   1.000
_cell.length_c   1.000
_cell.angle_alpha   90.00
_cell.angle_beta   90.00
_cell.angle_gamma   90.00
#
_symmetry.space_group_name_H-M   'P 1'
#
loop_
_entity.id
_entity.type
_entity.pdbx_description
1 polymer ?
#
loop_
_entity_poly.entity_id
_entity_poly.type
_entity_poly.pdbx_seq_one_letter_code
_entity_poly.pdbx_strand_id
1 'polypeptide(L)'
;MPRRTAEVAARTRAALVDAGVEFFAERSYGQAPLEELVGRLGVTRGALYHHFGSKQGFFEAVVERVLERLAERIEEASRDQGDGWDGLVAGCLTFVAAATDDAFRRIVLLDAPAALGWRVWKEIDDRTAARTLRAGLAQLRDDGELATTDMEPLAAALSGAMNELGLWLADQDPVAPALGRAEATLSMILAAVRREGRTP
;
A
#
# COMPACT_ATOMS: atom_id res chain seq x y z
N MET A 1 -1.96 32.02 18.44
CA MET A 1 -3.23 31.71 17.76
C MET A 1 -3.10 30.98 16.42
N PRO A 2 -2.12 31.21 15.51
CA PRO A 2 -2.05 30.48 14.23
C PRO A 2 -1.86 28.96 14.35
N ARG A 3 -1.10 28.50 15.34
CA ARG A 3 -0.77 27.07 15.56
C ARG A 3 -1.98 26.20 15.88
N ARG A 4 -2.89 26.71 16.71
CA ARG A 4 -4.14 26.00 17.10
C ARG A 4 -5.12 25.85 15.91
N THR A 5 -5.16 26.81 15.02
CA THR A 5 -6.01 26.76 13.82
C THR A 5 -5.45 25.75 12.81
N ALA A 6 -4.13 25.66 12.65
CA ALA A 6 -3.48 24.68 11.79
C ALA A 6 -3.68 23.24 12.30
N GLU A 7 -3.60 23.02 13.61
CA GLU A 7 -3.86 21.70 14.23
C GLU A 7 -5.33 21.24 14.03
N VAL A 8 -6.29 22.15 14.17
CA VAL A 8 -7.71 21.85 13.91
C VAL A 8 -7.92 21.50 12.42
N ALA A 9 -7.33 22.27 11.51
CA ALA A 9 -7.43 21.99 10.07
C ALA A 9 -6.80 20.63 9.70
N ALA A 10 -5.66 20.28 10.29
CA ALA A 10 -5.01 19.00 10.08
C ALA A 10 -5.87 17.82 10.59
N ARG A 11 -6.46 17.95 11.77
CA ARG A 11 -7.40 16.93 12.31
C ARG A 11 -8.64 16.77 11.43
N THR A 12 -9.21 17.86 10.97
CA THR A 12 -10.38 17.83 10.06
C THR A 12 -9.99 17.14 8.75
N ARG A 13 -8.81 17.48 8.18
CA ARG A 13 -8.31 16.84 6.96
C ARG A 13 -8.13 15.33 7.17
N ALA A 14 -7.53 14.90 8.27
CA ALA A 14 -7.32 13.49 8.59
C ALA A 14 -8.65 12.73 8.73
N ALA A 15 -9.63 13.30 9.47
CA ALA A 15 -10.96 12.70 9.64
C ALA A 15 -11.70 12.56 8.30
N LEU A 16 -11.58 13.55 7.39
CA LEU A 16 -12.15 13.46 6.05
C LEU A 16 -11.52 12.34 5.23
N VAL A 17 -10.21 12.17 5.32
CA VAL A 17 -9.50 11.09 4.61
C VAL A 17 -9.93 9.72 5.14
N ASP A 18 -10.02 9.55 6.46
CA ASP A 18 -10.44 8.29 7.08
C ASP A 18 -11.88 7.92 6.68
N ALA A 19 -12.82 8.87 6.69
CA ALA A 19 -14.17 8.65 6.19
C ALA A 19 -14.20 8.40 4.66
N GLY A 20 -13.24 8.98 3.92
CA GLY A 20 -13.04 8.69 2.49
C GLY A 20 -12.61 7.26 2.22
N VAL A 21 -11.77 6.67 3.08
CA VAL A 21 -11.40 5.24 2.98
C VAL A 21 -12.64 4.35 3.06
N GLU A 22 -13.51 4.58 4.06
CA GLU A 22 -14.75 3.82 4.20
C GLU A 22 -15.67 3.99 2.97
N PHE A 23 -15.80 5.23 2.48
CA PHE A 23 -16.64 5.52 1.33
C PHE A 23 -16.15 4.82 0.05
N PHE A 24 -14.86 4.90 -0.27
CA PHE A 24 -14.31 4.29 -1.48
C PHE A 24 -14.06 2.78 -1.35
N ALA A 25 -14.03 2.22 -0.15
CA ALA A 25 -14.07 0.78 0.03
C ALA A 25 -15.42 0.17 -0.42
N GLU A 26 -16.52 0.90 -0.23
CA GLU A 26 -17.85 0.47 -0.67
C GLU A 26 -18.17 0.81 -2.13
N ARG A 27 -17.59 1.90 -2.67
CA ARG A 27 -17.92 2.46 -3.99
C ARG A 27 -16.68 2.77 -4.81
N SER A 28 -16.64 2.33 -6.05
CA SER A 28 -15.53 2.66 -6.94
C SER A 28 -15.45 4.17 -7.19
N TYR A 29 -14.25 4.68 -7.38
CA TYR A 29 -13.98 6.10 -7.64
C TYR A 29 -14.81 6.64 -8.83
N GLY A 30 -14.90 5.85 -9.92
CA GLY A 30 -15.64 6.25 -11.14
C GLY A 30 -17.14 6.37 -10.93
N GLN A 31 -17.71 5.56 -10.04
CA GLN A 31 -19.16 5.53 -9.78
C GLN A 31 -19.59 6.41 -8.62
N ALA A 32 -18.64 6.99 -7.86
CA ALA A 32 -18.91 7.80 -6.70
C ALA A 32 -19.25 9.25 -7.07
N PRO A 33 -20.54 9.70 -7.02
CA PRO A 33 -20.90 11.08 -7.25
C PRO A 33 -20.33 11.98 -6.15
N LEU A 34 -19.85 13.16 -6.54
CA LEU A 34 -19.26 14.09 -5.57
C LEU A 34 -20.28 14.55 -4.51
N GLU A 35 -21.54 14.71 -4.90
CA GLU A 35 -22.64 15.12 -4.03
C GLU A 35 -22.89 14.09 -2.92
N GLU A 36 -22.86 12.82 -3.25
CA GLU A 36 -22.99 11.74 -2.26
C GLU A 36 -21.78 11.71 -1.32
N LEU A 37 -20.57 11.84 -1.86
CA LEU A 37 -19.35 11.90 -1.07
C LEU A 37 -19.41 13.03 -0.04
N VAL A 38 -19.66 14.27 -0.45
CA VAL A 38 -19.72 15.42 0.48
C VAL A 38 -20.87 15.33 1.47
N GLY A 39 -22.01 14.79 1.03
CA GLY A 39 -23.16 14.53 1.91
C GLY A 39 -22.82 13.52 3.02
N ARG A 40 -22.15 12.43 2.67
CA ARG A 40 -21.73 11.39 3.62
C ARG A 40 -20.63 11.87 4.58
N LEU A 41 -19.71 12.70 4.08
CA LEU A 41 -18.67 13.34 4.89
C LEU A 41 -19.20 14.49 5.77
N GLY A 42 -20.44 14.92 5.60
CA GLY A 42 -21.03 16.04 6.34
C GLY A 42 -20.37 17.40 6.05
N VAL A 43 -19.80 17.57 4.86
CA VAL A 43 -19.11 18.78 4.45
C VAL A 43 -19.68 19.34 3.15
N THR A 44 -19.37 20.60 2.83
CA THR A 44 -19.69 21.18 1.54
C THR A 44 -18.64 20.84 0.49
N ARG A 45 -19.01 20.87 -0.79
CA ARG A 45 -18.07 20.73 -1.91
C ARG A 45 -16.92 21.75 -1.83
N GLY A 46 -17.24 23.00 -1.43
CA GLY A 46 -16.23 24.04 -1.24
C GLY A 46 -15.24 23.73 -0.14
N ALA A 47 -15.71 23.16 0.99
CA ALA A 47 -14.85 22.75 2.08
C ALA A 47 -13.92 21.58 1.67
N LEU A 48 -14.44 20.57 0.96
CA LEU A 48 -13.62 19.48 0.42
C LEU A 48 -12.53 20.02 -0.53
N TYR A 49 -12.89 20.89 -1.45
CA TYR A 49 -11.93 21.47 -2.41
C TYR A 49 -10.93 22.42 -1.76
N HIS A 50 -11.29 23.07 -0.67
CA HIS A 50 -10.36 23.87 0.11
C HIS A 50 -9.22 23.00 0.70
N HIS A 51 -9.53 21.79 1.14
CA HIS A 51 -8.54 20.86 1.72
C HIS A 51 -7.74 20.07 0.68
N PHE A 52 -8.34 19.72 -0.45
CA PHE A 52 -7.80 18.73 -1.39
C PHE A 52 -7.71 19.22 -2.84
N GLY A 53 -8.19 20.41 -3.15
CA GLY A 53 -8.18 20.99 -4.49
C GLY A 53 -9.23 20.39 -5.44
N SER A 54 -9.42 19.08 -5.44
CA SER A 54 -10.33 18.36 -6.33
C SER A 54 -10.79 17.04 -5.72
N LYS A 55 -11.77 16.35 -6.38
CA LYS A 55 -12.12 14.96 -6.05
C LYS A 55 -10.90 14.02 -6.21
N GLN A 56 -10.10 14.25 -7.25
CA GLN A 56 -8.89 13.46 -7.49
C GLN A 56 -7.86 13.68 -6.38
N GLY A 57 -7.56 14.93 -5.99
CA GLY A 57 -6.63 15.21 -4.89
C GLY A 57 -7.12 14.67 -3.54
N PHE A 58 -8.46 14.61 -3.32
CA PHE A 58 -9.01 13.91 -2.17
C PHE A 58 -8.75 12.39 -2.25
N PHE A 59 -8.97 11.79 -3.43
CA PHE A 59 -8.73 10.38 -3.63
C PHE A 59 -7.23 10.00 -3.51
N GLU A 60 -6.33 10.85 -4.00
CA GLU A 60 -4.87 10.70 -3.77
C GLU A 60 -4.55 10.61 -2.29
N ALA A 61 -5.12 11.48 -1.46
CA ALA A 61 -4.92 11.46 -0.01
C ALA A 61 -5.52 10.19 0.64
N VAL A 62 -6.60 9.65 0.11
CA VAL A 62 -7.21 8.39 0.55
C VAL A 62 -6.32 7.20 0.20
N VAL A 63 -5.80 7.14 -1.03
CA VAL A 63 -4.84 6.11 -1.47
C VAL A 63 -3.59 6.11 -0.59
N GLU A 64 -3.03 7.29 -0.35
CA GLU A 64 -1.87 7.47 0.52
C GLU A 64 -2.13 6.94 1.94
N ARG A 65 -3.29 7.26 2.53
CA ARG A 65 -3.70 6.76 3.85
C ARG A 65 -3.80 5.24 3.92
N VAL A 66 -4.34 4.58 2.90
CA VAL A 66 -4.44 3.12 2.86
C VAL A 66 -3.05 2.49 2.79
N LEU A 67 -2.16 3.05 1.97
CA LEU A 67 -0.78 2.59 1.84
C LEU A 67 0.08 2.90 3.07
N GLU A 68 -0.14 4.02 3.78
CA GLU A 68 0.49 4.32 5.07
C GLU A 68 0.14 3.27 6.12
N ARG A 69 -1.15 2.92 6.25
CA ARG A 69 -1.62 1.87 7.17
C ARG A 69 -1.04 0.50 6.82
N LEU A 70 -0.91 0.22 5.53
CA LEU A 70 -0.25 -1.00 5.10
C LEU A 70 1.24 -1.00 5.46
N ALA A 71 1.94 0.11 5.24
CA ALA A 71 3.35 0.23 5.63
C ALA A 71 3.57 0.00 7.13
N GLU A 72 2.70 0.56 7.99
CA GLU A 72 2.72 0.31 9.44
C GLU A 72 2.55 -1.19 9.77
N ARG A 73 1.61 -1.87 9.13
CA ARG A 73 1.38 -3.32 9.30
C ARG A 73 2.58 -4.16 8.83
N ILE A 74 3.20 -3.76 7.72
CA ILE A 74 4.41 -4.41 7.19
C ILE A 74 5.56 -4.25 8.17
N GLU A 75 5.79 -3.05 8.69
CA GLU A 75 6.84 -2.76 9.66
C GLU A 75 6.63 -3.52 10.99
N GLU A 76 5.38 -3.67 11.43
CA GLU A 76 5.03 -4.48 12.60
C GLU A 76 5.32 -5.97 12.37
N ALA A 77 4.81 -6.54 11.28
CA ALA A 77 5.04 -7.94 10.92
C ALA A 77 6.53 -8.28 10.75
N SER A 78 7.30 -7.36 10.16
CA SER A 78 8.75 -7.52 10.01
C SER A 78 9.45 -7.55 11.37
N ARG A 79 9.11 -6.65 12.29
CA ARG A 79 9.71 -6.60 13.64
C ARG A 79 9.37 -7.84 14.49
N ASP A 80 8.16 -8.38 14.35
CA ASP A 80 7.70 -9.54 15.11
C ASP A 80 8.46 -10.83 14.72
N GLN A 81 8.92 -10.93 13.47
CA GLN A 81 9.74 -12.05 12.99
C GLN A 81 11.25 -11.82 13.19
N GLY A 82 11.64 -10.65 13.69
CA GLY A 82 13.03 -10.22 13.82
C GLY A 82 13.56 -9.55 12.56
N ASP A 83 14.71 -8.88 12.72
CA ASP A 83 15.41 -8.24 11.61
C ASP A 83 15.99 -9.29 10.64
N GLY A 84 16.26 -8.86 9.42
CA GLY A 84 16.89 -9.69 8.40
C GLY A 84 15.89 -10.41 7.48
N TRP A 85 16.25 -11.61 7.04
CA TRP A 85 15.51 -12.33 6.00
C TRP A 85 14.05 -12.64 6.38
N ASP A 86 13.82 -13.15 7.58
CA ASP A 86 12.48 -13.57 8.01
C ASP A 86 11.55 -12.36 8.16
N GLY A 87 12.08 -11.22 8.61
CA GLY A 87 11.37 -9.94 8.63
C GLY A 87 10.99 -9.45 7.24
N LEU A 88 11.91 -9.53 6.25
CA LEU A 88 11.59 -9.18 4.85
C LEU A 88 10.47 -10.07 4.30
N VAL A 89 10.57 -11.38 4.50
CA VAL A 89 9.54 -12.34 4.03
C VAL A 89 8.19 -12.03 4.66
N ALA A 90 8.13 -11.82 5.97
CA ALA A 90 6.89 -11.47 6.67
C ALA A 90 6.27 -10.18 6.14
N GLY A 91 7.06 -9.15 5.89
CA GLY A 91 6.60 -7.90 5.30
C GLY A 91 6.03 -8.08 3.90
N CYS A 92 6.70 -8.85 3.04
CA CYS A 92 6.23 -9.14 1.69
C CYS A 92 4.92 -9.95 1.68
N LEU A 93 4.79 -10.96 2.55
CA LEU A 93 3.56 -11.74 2.72
C LEU A 93 2.41 -10.88 3.25
N THR A 94 2.69 -9.97 4.20
CA THR A 94 1.71 -9.00 4.70
C THR A 94 1.18 -8.09 3.60
N PHE A 95 2.04 -7.65 2.67
CA PHE A 95 1.61 -6.88 1.51
C PHE A 95 0.63 -7.68 0.63
N VAL A 96 0.96 -8.91 0.27
CA VAL A 96 0.09 -9.75 -0.58
C VAL A 96 -1.22 -10.08 0.13
N ALA A 97 -1.18 -10.39 1.43
CA ALA A 97 -2.38 -10.66 2.23
C ALA A 97 -3.32 -9.45 2.32
N ALA A 98 -2.80 -8.21 2.18
CA ALA A 98 -3.63 -7.02 2.16
C ALA A 98 -4.64 -7.00 1.00
N ALA A 99 -4.41 -7.73 -0.09
CA ALA A 99 -5.36 -7.87 -1.19
C ALA A 99 -6.68 -8.56 -0.78
N THR A 100 -6.73 -9.20 0.38
CA THR A 100 -7.98 -9.74 0.97
C THR A 100 -8.82 -8.68 1.68
N ASP A 101 -8.27 -7.49 1.94
CA ASP A 101 -8.97 -6.34 2.49
C ASP A 101 -9.67 -5.56 1.37
N ASP A 102 -10.97 -5.31 1.53
CA ASP A 102 -11.79 -4.64 0.50
C ASP A 102 -11.31 -3.22 0.20
N ALA A 103 -10.86 -2.48 1.21
CA ALA A 103 -10.37 -1.11 1.01
C ALA A 103 -9.06 -1.11 0.22
N PHE A 104 -8.08 -1.94 0.59
CA PHE A 104 -6.82 -2.05 -0.14
C PHE A 104 -7.05 -2.51 -1.57
N ARG A 105 -7.81 -3.60 -1.74
CA ARG A 105 -8.11 -4.17 -3.05
C ARG A 105 -8.74 -3.13 -3.98
N ARG A 106 -9.84 -2.50 -3.55
CA ARG A 106 -10.60 -1.57 -4.39
C ARG A 106 -9.86 -0.27 -4.60
N ILE A 107 -9.41 0.37 -3.52
CA ILE A 107 -8.83 1.72 -3.58
C ILE A 107 -7.45 1.69 -4.24
N VAL A 108 -6.57 0.77 -3.81
CA VAL A 108 -5.17 0.79 -4.19
C VAL A 108 -4.90 0.00 -5.47
N LEU A 109 -5.42 -1.24 -5.56
CA LEU A 109 -5.10 -2.11 -6.69
C LEU A 109 -5.96 -1.83 -7.92
N LEU A 110 -7.27 -1.57 -7.75
CA LEU A 110 -8.18 -1.44 -8.88
C LEU A 110 -8.41 0.01 -9.29
N ASP A 111 -8.80 0.89 -8.37
CA ASP A 111 -9.24 2.24 -8.70
C ASP A 111 -8.07 3.23 -8.88
N ALA A 112 -7.03 3.16 -8.03
CA ALA A 112 -5.97 4.18 -8.05
C ALA A 112 -5.18 4.23 -9.36
N PRO A 113 -4.73 3.12 -9.98
CA PRO A 113 -4.04 3.18 -11.27
C PRO A 113 -4.93 3.77 -12.38
N ALA A 114 -6.23 3.46 -12.36
CA ALA A 114 -7.18 3.94 -13.38
C ALA A 114 -7.55 5.42 -13.18
N ALA A 115 -7.71 5.87 -11.93
CA ALA A 115 -8.17 7.23 -11.61
C ALA A 115 -7.05 8.27 -11.57
N LEU A 116 -5.87 7.89 -11.08
CA LEU A 116 -4.72 8.77 -10.89
C LEU A 116 -3.70 8.66 -12.03
N GLY A 117 -3.71 7.54 -12.74
CA GLY A 117 -2.67 7.15 -13.68
C GLY A 117 -1.46 6.50 -12.98
N TRP A 118 -0.79 5.61 -13.72
CA TRP A 118 0.32 4.80 -13.21
C TRP A 118 1.41 5.61 -12.49
N ARG A 119 1.78 6.76 -13.03
CA ARG A 119 2.88 7.56 -12.47
C ARG A 119 2.54 8.09 -11.07
N VAL A 120 1.37 8.70 -10.89
CA VAL A 120 0.94 9.24 -9.59
C VAL A 120 0.77 8.13 -8.57
N TRP A 121 0.11 7.03 -8.96
CA TRP A 121 -0.03 5.85 -8.11
C TRP A 121 1.33 5.30 -7.67
N LYS A 122 2.29 5.14 -8.59
CA LYS A 122 3.63 4.65 -8.27
C LYS A 122 4.42 5.60 -7.36
N GLU A 123 4.29 6.92 -7.56
CA GLU A 123 4.90 7.92 -6.68
C GLU A 123 4.36 7.82 -5.24
N ILE A 124 3.06 7.50 -5.06
CA ILE A 124 2.48 7.28 -3.73
C ILE A 124 3.02 5.97 -3.13
N ASP A 125 3.02 4.87 -3.87
CA ASP A 125 3.56 3.59 -3.43
C ASP A 125 5.04 3.71 -3.02
N ASP A 126 5.86 4.41 -3.83
CA ASP A 126 7.29 4.59 -3.60
C ASP A 126 7.63 5.33 -2.31
N ARG A 127 6.78 6.25 -1.86
CA ARG A 127 6.98 6.97 -0.60
C ARG A 127 6.31 6.32 0.61
N THR A 128 5.52 5.26 0.40
CA THR A 128 4.78 4.52 1.43
C THR A 128 5.24 3.05 1.51
N ALA A 129 4.44 2.10 1.04
CA ALA A 129 4.70 0.67 1.20
C ALA A 129 5.99 0.20 0.51
N ALA A 130 6.30 0.66 -0.70
CA ALA A 130 7.53 0.27 -1.39
C ALA A 130 8.81 0.81 -0.71
N ARG A 131 8.71 1.86 0.12
CA ARG A 131 9.82 2.34 0.94
C ARG A 131 10.26 1.29 1.96
N THR A 132 9.33 0.57 2.59
CA THR A 132 9.65 -0.49 3.58
C THR A 132 10.36 -1.65 2.92
N LEU A 133 9.92 -2.07 1.72
CA LEU A 133 10.61 -3.08 0.92
C LEU A 133 12.06 -2.68 0.63
N ARG A 134 12.29 -1.44 0.13
CA ARG A 134 13.65 -0.96 -0.16
C ARG A 134 14.53 -0.91 1.07
N ALA A 135 13.99 -0.51 2.21
CA ALA A 135 14.74 -0.47 3.47
C ALA A 135 15.17 -1.89 3.90
N GLY A 136 14.27 -2.88 3.85
CA GLY A 136 14.58 -4.27 4.17
C GLY A 136 15.62 -4.87 3.22
N LEU A 137 15.49 -4.62 1.91
CA LEU A 137 16.47 -5.08 0.92
C LEU A 137 17.85 -4.42 1.13
N ALA A 138 17.89 -3.14 1.48
CA ALA A 138 19.17 -2.44 1.75
C ALA A 138 19.88 -3.06 2.97
N GLN A 139 19.14 -3.37 4.03
CA GLN A 139 19.68 -4.06 5.21
C GLN A 139 20.27 -5.43 4.83
N LEU A 140 19.52 -6.27 4.12
CA LEU A 140 19.99 -7.61 3.70
C LEU A 140 21.18 -7.55 2.73
N ARG A 141 21.27 -6.51 1.89
CA ARG A 141 22.46 -6.27 1.06
C ARG A 141 23.68 -6.01 1.93
N ASP A 142 23.53 -5.14 2.92
CA ASP A 142 24.63 -4.74 3.82
C ASP A 142 25.08 -5.92 4.69
N ASP A 143 24.16 -6.81 5.06
CA ASP A 143 24.42 -8.07 5.75
C ASP A 143 24.98 -9.16 4.82
N GLY A 144 25.00 -8.95 3.51
CA GLY A 144 25.53 -9.87 2.52
C GLY A 144 24.62 -11.08 2.24
N GLU A 145 23.34 -11.00 2.59
CA GLU A 145 22.35 -12.09 2.41
C GLU A 145 21.71 -12.14 1.03
N LEU A 146 21.95 -11.17 0.16
CA LEU A 146 21.36 -11.12 -1.19
C LEU A 146 22.32 -11.64 -2.26
N ALA A 147 21.76 -12.30 -3.28
CA ALA A 147 22.48 -12.78 -4.46
C ALA A 147 22.92 -11.66 -5.39
N THR A 148 22.32 -10.48 -5.29
CA THR A 148 22.65 -9.28 -6.09
C THR A 148 22.90 -8.07 -5.20
N THR A 149 23.69 -7.12 -5.69
CA THR A 149 23.90 -5.80 -5.06
C THR A 149 23.13 -4.68 -5.76
N ASP A 150 22.50 -4.98 -6.90
CA ASP A 150 21.67 -4.01 -7.63
C ASP A 150 20.24 -4.02 -7.08
N MET A 151 19.97 -3.10 -6.16
CA MET A 151 18.72 -3.05 -5.40
C MET A 151 17.56 -2.45 -6.18
N GLU A 152 17.81 -1.56 -7.13
CA GLU A 152 16.74 -0.88 -7.86
C GLU A 152 15.89 -1.84 -8.72
N PRO A 153 16.49 -2.64 -9.63
CA PRO A 153 15.74 -3.62 -10.40
C PRO A 153 15.13 -4.72 -9.53
N LEU A 154 15.82 -5.14 -8.45
CA LEU A 154 15.29 -6.15 -7.54
C LEU A 154 14.04 -5.64 -6.81
N ALA A 155 14.08 -4.43 -6.24
CA ALA A 155 12.92 -3.84 -5.58
C ALA A 155 11.76 -3.63 -6.55
N ALA A 156 12.04 -3.19 -7.78
CA ALA A 156 11.02 -3.02 -8.82
C ALA A 156 10.37 -4.37 -9.21
N ALA A 157 11.18 -5.43 -9.39
CA ALA A 157 10.69 -6.76 -9.72
C ALA A 157 9.83 -7.36 -8.60
N LEU A 158 10.28 -7.27 -7.35
CA LEU A 158 9.52 -7.77 -6.19
C LEU A 158 8.22 -6.97 -5.97
N SER A 159 8.28 -5.63 -6.04
CA SER A 159 7.07 -4.78 -5.96
C SER A 159 6.09 -5.13 -7.07
N GLY A 160 6.55 -5.32 -8.30
CA GLY A 160 5.71 -5.75 -9.42
C GLY A 160 5.09 -7.13 -9.19
N ALA A 161 5.87 -8.12 -8.73
CA ALA A 161 5.36 -9.45 -8.43
C ALA A 161 4.29 -9.44 -7.32
N MET A 162 4.50 -8.67 -6.25
CA MET A 162 3.52 -8.54 -5.18
C MET A 162 2.23 -7.85 -5.64
N ASN A 163 2.33 -6.79 -6.44
CA ASN A 163 1.17 -6.12 -7.00
C ASN A 163 0.38 -7.04 -7.94
N GLU A 164 1.06 -7.81 -8.80
CA GLU A 164 0.41 -8.76 -9.71
C GLU A 164 -0.27 -9.91 -8.94
N LEU A 165 0.38 -10.44 -7.90
CA LEU A 165 -0.25 -11.43 -7.01
C LEU A 165 -1.47 -10.86 -6.29
N GLY A 166 -1.42 -9.60 -5.87
CA GLY A 166 -2.57 -8.92 -5.27
C GLY A 166 -3.73 -8.75 -6.25
N LEU A 167 -3.46 -8.35 -7.49
CA LEU A 167 -4.47 -8.27 -8.56
C LEU A 167 -5.04 -9.64 -8.89
N TRP A 168 -4.18 -10.66 -9.01
CA TRP A 168 -4.65 -12.04 -9.23
C TRP A 168 -5.56 -12.52 -8.09
N LEU A 169 -5.23 -12.20 -6.83
CA LEU A 169 -6.07 -12.53 -5.67
C LEU A 169 -7.43 -11.81 -5.72
N ALA A 170 -7.46 -10.58 -6.23
CA ALA A 170 -8.69 -9.80 -6.34
C ALA A 170 -9.76 -10.47 -7.22
N ASP A 171 -9.34 -11.30 -8.18
CA ASP A 171 -10.21 -12.03 -9.11
C ASP A 171 -10.59 -13.44 -8.60
N GLN A 172 -10.12 -13.85 -7.41
CA GLN A 172 -10.38 -15.20 -6.90
C GLN A 172 -11.61 -15.24 -5.98
N ASP A 173 -12.42 -16.30 -6.16
CA ASP A 173 -13.52 -16.64 -5.26
C ASP A 173 -13.59 -18.18 -5.09
N PRO A 174 -13.40 -18.72 -3.89
CA PRO A 174 -13.09 -18.03 -2.65
C PRO A 174 -11.61 -17.57 -2.55
N VAL A 175 -11.37 -16.43 -1.91
CA VAL A 175 -10.03 -15.81 -1.77
C VAL A 175 -9.09 -16.62 -0.86
N ALA A 176 -9.60 -17.20 0.23
CA ALA A 176 -8.77 -17.84 1.25
C ALA A 176 -7.86 -18.98 0.73
N PRO A 177 -8.32 -19.94 -0.11
CA PRO A 177 -7.41 -20.94 -0.68
C PRO A 177 -6.42 -20.34 -1.68
N ALA A 178 -6.77 -19.25 -2.36
CA ALA A 178 -5.90 -18.57 -3.31
C ALA A 178 -4.77 -17.84 -2.62
N LEU A 179 -5.01 -17.27 -1.44
CA LEU A 179 -3.99 -16.58 -0.64
C LEU A 179 -2.80 -17.51 -0.35
N GLY A 180 -3.02 -18.72 0.14
CA GLY A 180 -1.93 -19.66 0.40
C GLY A 180 -1.09 -20.01 -0.84
N ARG A 181 -1.72 -20.02 -2.04
CA ARG A 181 -1.01 -20.23 -3.31
C ARG A 181 -0.14 -19.01 -3.68
N ALA A 182 -0.66 -17.80 -3.47
CA ALA A 182 0.07 -16.57 -3.71
C ALA A 182 1.28 -16.45 -2.75
N GLU A 183 1.08 -16.74 -1.46
CA GLU A 183 2.13 -16.75 -0.45
C GLU A 183 3.23 -17.77 -0.76
N ALA A 184 2.87 -18.99 -1.16
CA ALA A 184 3.84 -20.02 -1.57
C ALA A 184 4.64 -19.58 -2.80
N THR A 185 3.98 -18.97 -3.79
CA THR A 185 4.65 -18.44 -4.99
C THR A 185 5.61 -17.31 -4.64
N LEU A 186 5.18 -16.35 -3.82
CA LEU A 186 6.05 -15.24 -3.41
C LEU A 186 7.24 -15.75 -2.60
N SER A 187 7.03 -16.70 -1.68
CA SER A 187 8.11 -17.31 -0.89
C SER A 187 9.16 -17.98 -1.77
N MET A 188 8.73 -18.65 -2.85
CA MET A 188 9.64 -19.24 -3.84
C MET A 188 10.47 -18.17 -4.57
N ILE A 189 9.83 -17.06 -4.97
CA ILE A 189 10.51 -15.93 -5.64
C ILE A 189 11.53 -15.31 -4.69
N LEU A 190 11.16 -15.07 -3.43
CA LEU A 190 12.06 -14.52 -2.42
C LEU A 190 13.25 -15.46 -2.16
N ALA A 191 13.02 -16.77 -2.02
CA ALA A 191 14.10 -17.72 -1.83
C ALA A 191 15.14 -17.68 -2.97
N ALA A 192 14.72 -17.44 -4.21
CA ALA A 192 15.62 -17.36 -5.35
C ALA A 192 16.56 -16.13 -5.33
N VAL A 193 16.23 -15.08 -4.58
CA VAL A 193 17.09 -13.88 -4.46
C VAL A 193 17.96 -13.88 -3.22
N ARG A 194 17.76 -14.85 -2.31
CA ARG A 194 18.63 -15.07 -1.16
C ARG A 194 19.95 -15.65 -1.62
N ARG A 195 21.05 -15.16 -1.06
CA ARG A 195 22.36 -15.79 -1.29
C ARG A 195 22.36 -17.18 -0.62
N GLU A 196 22.63 -18.22 -1.41
CA GLU A 196 22.89 -19.54 -0.84
C GLU A 196 24.09 -19.45 0.11
N GLY A 197 23.91 -19.88 1.36
CA GLY A 197 24.98 -19.90 2.34
C GLY A 197 26.16 -20.69 1.77
N ARG A 198 27.33 -20.06 1.64
CA ARG A 198 28.59 -20.82 1.48
C ARG A 198 28.71 -21.68 2.72
N THR A 199 28.40 -22.96 2.59
CA THR A 199 28.82 -23.94 3.58
C THR A 199 30.33 -23.80 3.73
N PRO A 200 30.85 -23.60 4.98
CA PRO A 200 32.27 -23.42 5.22
C PRO A 200 33.08 -24.66 4.81
#